data_9dcff4b47b773695bf95927599212530
#
_entry.id   9dcff4b47b773695bf95927599212530
#
_cell.length_a   1.000
_cell.length_b   1.000
_cell.length_c   1.000
_cell.angle_alpha   90.00
_cell.angle_beta   90.00
_cell.angle_gamma   90.00
#
_symmetry.space_group_name_H-M   'P 1'
#
loop_
_entity.id
_entity.type
_entity.pdbx_description
1 polymer ?
#
loop_
_entity_poly.entity_id
_entity_poly.type
_entity_poly.pdbx_seq_one_letter_code
_entity_poly.pdbx_strand_id
1 'polypeptide(L)'
;ENIEHYKNLNKDTHHVFIGFNALNNAEQTIIQELLEDSNSKVYWDVDEHFFTNESHSASYFLRKYFSEWNYYKKNQPKFISTNFNTEKNFRFIEAQKNISQVKYVGELLSKLSDQELKNTAVVLADENLLNPLLQSLPTNVKKINITMGVTLKTFPITVFFSKLLLVHENANNKFHYKEVIAILNHPIVSKLYPDSAQLIACIVKNNLTYLSFSILLELSSSKDTEIVSLLFKDWKDNSSVAIKSCVKLILQLKTAEITILERITFYQVYAAFLKIDSLNNKFEYFNSIKTVQKLFTEIVAT
;
A
#
# COMPACT_ATOMS: atom_id res chain seq x y z
N GLU A 1 -10.25 30.97 -14.53
CA GLU A 1 -9.72 32.26 -13.98
C GLU A 1 -8.23 32.14 -13.60
N ASN A 2 -7.80 31.10 -12.88
CA ASN A 2 -6.40 31.00 -12.45
C ASN A 2 -5.40 30.71 -13.58
N ILE A 3 -5.80 30.05 -14.66
CA ILE A 3 -4.90 29.73 -15.77
C ILE A 3 -4.53 30.93 -16.61
N GLU A 4 -5.46 31.86 -16.85
CA GLU A 4 -5.17 33.11 -17.52
C GLU A 4 -4.20 33.98 -16.72
N HIS A 5 -4.35 34.02 -15.39
CA HIS A 5 -3.41 34.71 -14.52
C HIS A 5 -2.01 34.07 -14.61
N TYR A 6 -1.93 32.76 -14.61
CA TYR A 6 -0.68 32.02 -14.77
C TYR A 6 -0.02 32.32 -16.13
N LYS A 7 -0.78 32.28 -17.24
CA LYS A 7 -0.29 32.63 -18.60
C LYS A 7 0.27 34.04 -18.65
N ASN A 8 -0.43 34.98 -18.01
CA ASN A 8 0.01 36.39 -17.99
C ASN A 8 1.34 36.60 -17.23
N LEU A 9 1.57 35.82 -16.16
CA LEU A 9 2.82 35.86 -15.39
C LEU A 9 3.97 35.14 -16.09
N ASN A 10 3.68 34.17 -16.97
CA ASN A 10 4.65 33.26 -17.56
C ASN A 10 4.66 33.33 -19.11
N LYS A 11 4.46 34.49 -19.70
CA LYS A 11 4.34 34.68 -21.16
C LYS A 11 5.53 34.18 -21.96
N ASP A 12 6.73 34.22 -21.38
CA ASP A 12 7.97 33.80 -22.05
C ASP A 12 8.36 32.35 -21.69
N THR A 13 7.51 31.65 -20.95
CA THR A 13 7.80 30.27 -20.51
C THR A 13 7.32 29.27 -21.55
N HIS A 14 8.24 28.39 -22.00
CA HIS A 14 7.91 27.28 -22.88
C HIS A 14 7.43 26.09 -22.05
N HIS A 15 6.23 25.61 -22.29
CA HIS A 15 5.68 24.42 -21.65
C HIS A 15 5.87 23.19 -22.57
N VAL A 16 6.42 22.14 -22.01
CA VAL A 16 6.58 20.85 -22.70
C VAL A 16 5.91 19.76 -21.89
N PHE A 17 4.88 19.17 -22.48
CA PHE A 17 4.11 18.09 -21.88
C PHE A 17 4.55 16.76 -22.46
N ILE A 18 4.90 15.78 -21.61
CA ILE A 18 5.44 14.49 -22.06
C ILE A 18 4.83 13.36 -21.24
N GLY A 19 4.50 12.23 -21.89
CA GLY A 19 4.22 10.96 -21.23
C GLY A 19 2.83 10.83 -20.59
N PHE A 20 1.88 11.69 -20.96
CA PHE A 20 0.49 11.55 -20.53
C PHE A 20 -0.25 10.49 -21.37
N ASN A 21 -1.32 9.93 -20.81
CA ASN A 21 -2.23 9.03 -21.51
C ASN A 21 -3.68 9.45 -21.24
N ALA A 22 -4.32 8.96 -20.18
CA ALA A 22 -5.65 9.42 -19.79
C ALA A 22 -5.54 10.72 -18.98
N LEU A 23 -6.28 11.74 -19.38
CA LEU A 23 -6.33 13.03 -18.70
C LEU A 23 -7.76 13.29 -18.22
N ASN A 24 -7.91 13.82 -17.02
CA ASN A 24 -9.21 14.33 -16.58
C ASN A 24 -9.56 15.66 -17.29
N ASN A 25 -10.80 16.11 -17.17
CA ASN A 25 -11.26 17.32 -17.88
C ASN A 25 -10.48 18.58 -17.49
N ALA A 26 -10.11 18.72 -16.21
CA ALA A 26 -9.35 19.88 -15.75
C ALA A 26 -7.93 19.88 -16.34
N GLU A 27 -7.25 18.73 -16.34
CA GLU A 27 -5.93 18.55 -16.97
C GLU A 27 -5.97 18.86 -18.47
N GLN A 28 -6.97 18.34 -19.18
CA GLN A 28 -7.15 18.62 -20.61
C GLN A 28 -7.34 20.11 -20.87
N THR A 29 -8.17 20.80 -20.07
CA THR A 29 -8.39 22.24 -20.22
C THR A 29 -7.10 23.01 -19.98
N ILE A 30 -6.36 22.71 -18.91
CA ILE A 30 -5.10 23.39 -18.60
C ILE A 30 -4.07 23.19 -19.70
N ILE A 31 -3.90 21.95 -20.18
CA ILE A 31 -2.93 21.65 -21.24
C ILE A 31 -3.32 22.37 -22.55
N GLN A 32 -4.59 22.31 -22.96
CA GLN A 32 -5.04 22.98 -24.18
C GLN A 32 -4.83 24.49 -24.10
N GLU A 33 -5.19 25.13 -23.01
CA GLU A 33 -4.98 26.56 -22.79
C GLU A 33 -3.50 26.97 -22.90
N LEU A 34 -2.60 26.14 -22.36
CA LEU A 34 -1.16 26.39 -22.45
C LEU A 34 -0.58 26.06 -23.83
N LEU A 35 -1.20 25.15 -24.59
CA LEU A 35 -0.81 24.82 -25.96
C LEU A 35 -1.27 25.87 -26.99
N GLU A 36 -2.21 26.77 -26.65
CA GLU A 36 -2.59 27.90 -27.51
C GLU A 36 -1.44 28.89 -27.69
N ASP A 37 -0.51 28.97 -26.73
CA ASP A 37 0.71 29.74 -26.85
C ASP A 37 1.66 29.08 -27.85
N SER A 38 2.21 29.85 -28.77
CA SER A 38 3.02 29.38 -29.91
C SER A 38 4.24 28.56 -29.56
N ASN A 39 4.69 28.59 -28.30
CA ASN A 39 5.92 27.99 -27.85
C ASN A 39 5.73 26.68 -27.02
N SER A 40 4.49 26.34 -26.70
CA SER A 40 4.19 25.13 -25.92
C SER A 40 4.02 23.89 -26.81
N LYS A 41 4.48 22.73 -26.33
CA LYS A 41 4.47 21.47 -27.09
C LYS A 41 4.01 20.29 -26.24
N VAL A 42 3.41 19.30 -26.88
CA VAL A 42 3.03 18.04 -26.28
C VAL A 42 3.59 16.88 -27.05
N TYR A 43 4.14 15.90 -26.32
CA TYR A 43 4.70 14.66 -26.84
C TYR A 43 4.03 13.48 -26.15
N TRP A 44 3.62 12.49 -26.96
CA TRP A 44 2.94 11.30 -26.50
C TRP A 44 3.83 10.09 -26.72
N ASP A 45 3.85 9.17 -25.76
CA ASP A 45 4.52 7.89 -25.90
C ASP A 45 3.55 6.88 -26.50
N VAL A 46 3.53 6.81 -27.83
CA VAL A 46 2.67 5.90 -28.59
C VAL A 46 3.37 5.46 -29.88
N ASP A 47 3.32 4.16 -30.16
CA ASP A 47 3.73 3.63 -31.46
C ASP A 47 2.61 3.80 -32.50
N GLU A 48 2.98 4.11 -33.74
CA GLU A 48 2.05 4.31 -34.85
C GLU A 48 1.09 3.14 -35.06
N HIS A 49 1.56 1.90 -34.85
CA HIS A 49 0.75 0.70 -34.96
C HIS A 49 -0.49 0.75 -34.04
N PHE A 50 -0.33 1.17 -32.81
CA PHE A 50 -1.44 1.27 -31.85
C PHE A 50 -2.36 2.45 -32.12
N PHE A 51 -1.84 3.48 -32.75
CA PHE A 51 -2.65 4.65 -33.10
C PHE A 51 -3.51 4.40 -34.33
N THR A 52 -2.95 3.79 -35.36
CA THR A 52 -3.66 3.50 -36.64
C THR A 52 -4.66 2.34 -36.50
N ASN A 53 -4.44 1.43 -35.58
CA ASN A 53 -5.36 0.34 -35.31
C ASN A 53 -6.50 0.80 -34.37
N GLU A 54 -7.62 1.21 -34.93
CA GLU A 54 -8.77 1.76 -34.19
C GLU A 54 -9.39 0.76 -33.19
N SER A 55 -9.26 -0.55 -33.42
CA SER A 55 -9.76 -1.57 -32.52
C SER A 55 -8.89 -1.73 -31.25
N HIS A 56 -7.66 -1.20 -31.26
CA HIS A 56 -6.74 -1.32 -30.14
C HIS A 56 -6.97 -0.24 -29.08
N SER A 57 -7.18 -0.64 -27.82
CA SER A 57 -7.49 0.29 -26.72
C SER A 57 -6.33 1.20 -26.29
N ALA A 58 -5.07 0.82 -26.57
CA ALA A 58 -3.88 1.56 -26.10
C ALA A 58 -3.83 3.03 -26.51
N SER A 59 -4.40 3.40 -27.66
CA SER A 59 -4.42 4.79 -28.13
C SER A 59 -5.81 5.42 -28.10
N TYR A 60 -6.75 4.87 -27.36
CA TYR A 60 -8.11 5.36 -27.29
C TYR A 60 -8.18 6.86 -26.93
N PHE A 61 -7.51 7.27 -25.87
CA PHE A 61 -7.51 8.66 -25.42
C PHE A 61 -6.78 9.58 -26.40
N LEU A 62 -5.67 9.14 -26.98
CA LEU A 62 -4.92 9.93 -27.95
C LEU A 62 -5.73 10.19 -29.21
N ARG A 63 -6.39 9.18 -29.77
CA ARG A 63 -7.28 9.36 -30.92
C ARG A 63 -8.36 10.40 -30.65
N LYS A 64 -8.94 10.35 -29.44
CA LYS A 64 -9.91 11.33 -28.98
C LYS A 64 -9.30 12.74 -28.92
N TYR A 65 -8.15 12.92 -28.30
CA TYR A 65 -7.49 14.23 -28.20
C TYR A 65 -7.12 14.78 -29.60
N PHE A 66 -6.60 13.93 -30.47
CA PHE A 66 -6.24 14.37 -31.83
C PHE A 66 -7.44 14.79 -32.66
N SER A 67 -8.62 14.24 -32.43
CA SER A 67 -9.85 14.63 -33.09
C SER A 67 -10.51 15.87 -32.48
N GLU A 68 -10.43 16.04 -31.16
CA GLU A 68 -11.18 17.04 -30.41
C GLU A 68 -10.39 18.33 -30.12
N TRP A 69 -9.07 18.26 -29.91
CA TRP A 69 -8.29 19.42 -29.53
C TRP A 69 -7.99 20.37 -30.66
N ASN A 70 -8.27 21.66 -30.47
CA ASN A 70 -8.00 22.71 -31.45
C ASN A 70 -6.52 22.79 -31.83
N TYR A 71 -5.61 22.46 -30.91
CA TYR A 71 -4.18 22.39 -31.17
C TYR A 71 -3.84 21.53 -32.39
N TYR A 72 -4.48 20.36 -32.54
CA TYR A 72 -4.19 19.41 -33.63
C TYR A 72 -4.79 19.79 -34.98
N LYS A 73 -5.71 20.75 -35.02
CA LYS A 73 -6.20 21.31 -36.32
C LYS A 73 -5.06 22.02 -37.05
N LYS A 74 -4.10 22.59 -36.32
CA LYS A 74 -2.96 23.34 -36.86
C LYS A 74 -1.64 22.55 -36.78
N ASN A 75 -1.51 21.61 -35.87
CA ASN A 75 -0.29 20.90 -35.59
C ASN A 75 -0.51 19.40 -35.79
N GLN A 76 -0.38 18.91 -37.00
CA GLN A 76 -0.54 17.49 -37.31
C GLN A 76 0.53 16.67 -36.56
N PRO A 77 0.14 15.57 -35.90
CA PRO A 77 1.08 14.72 -35.19
C PRO A 77 2.04 14.01 -36.15
N LYS A 78 3.30 13.84 -35.72
CA LYS A 78 4.30 13.08 -36.49
C LYS A 78 4.75 11.91 -35.64
N PHE A 79 4.61 10.71 -36.17
CA PHE A 79 5.18 9.51 -35.54
C PHE A 79 6.68 9.46 -35.82
N ILE A 80 7.47 9.23 -34.78
CA ILE A 80 8.92 9.19 -34.86
C ILE A 80 9.48 7.75 -34.77
N SER A 81 8.65 6.79 -34.41
CA SER A 81 9.02 5.39 -34.35
C SER A 81 7.84 4.45 -34.65
N THR A 82 8.18 3.29 -35.23
CA THR A 82 7.26 2.18 -35.56
C THR A 82 7.83 0.87 -35.00
N ASN A 83 8.30 0.91 -33.77
CA ASN A 83 9.08 -0.20 -33.18
C ASN A 83 8.23 -1.46 -32.91
N PHE A 84 6.90 -1.31 -32.82
CA PHE A 84 6.04 -2.45 -32.56
C PHE A 84 6.09 -3.50 -33.68
N ASN A 85 6.25 -3.08 -34.91
CA ASN A 85 6.31 -3.97 -36.07
C ASN A 85 7.70 -4.60 -36.31
N THR A 86 8.71 -4.29 -35.47
CA THR A 86 10.03 -4.93 -35.58
C THR A 86 9.98 -6.36 -35.03
N GLU A 87 10.91 -7.20 -35.48
CA GLU A 87 11.04 -8.57 -35.00
C GLU A 87 11.26 -8.62 -33.49
N LYS A 88 10.55 -9.54 -32.81
CA LYS A 88 10.60 -9.74 -31.37
C LYS A 88 10.78 -11.22 -31.05
N ASN A 89 11.52 -11.50 -30.01
CA ASN A 89 11.67 -12.86 -29.50
C ASN A 89 10.74 -13.07 -28.31
N PHE A 90 9.78 -13.98 -28.48
CA PHE A 90 8.84 -14.34 -27.42
C PHE A 90 9.17 -15.75 -26.91
N ARG A 91 9.19 -15.89 -25.58
CA ARG A 91 9.29 -17.18 -24.92
C ARG A 91 8.16 -17.34 -23.91
N PHE A 92 7.30 -18.29 -24.13
CA PHE A 92 6.21 -18.66 -23.23
C PHE A 92 6.64 -19.84 -22.38
N ILE A 93 6.46 -19.72 -21.05
CA ILE A 93 6.91 -20.71 -20.09
C ILE A 93 5.76 -21.00 -19.14
N GLU A 94 5.39 -22.26 -19.07
CA GLU A 94 4.41 -22.76 -18.11
C GLU A 94 5.09 -23.14 -16.80
N ALA A 95 4.52 -22.71 -15.66
CA ALA A 95 4.96 -23.08 -14.33
C ALA A 95 3.74 -23.46 -13.47
N GLN A 96 3.85 -24.58 -12.75
CA GLN A 96 2.70 -25.16 -12.03
C GLN A 96 2.13 -24.29 -10.90
N LYS A 97 2.93 -23.41 -10.30
CA LYS A 97 2.55 -22.56 -9.15
C LYS A 97 3.26 -21.21 -9.21
N ASN A 98 2.67 -20.21 -8.59
CA ASN A 98 3.20 -18.85 -8.46
C ASN A 98 4.66 -18.82 -7.95
N ILE A 99 4.99 -19.63 -6.94
CA ILE A 99 6.36 -19.73 -6.43
C ILE A 99 7.34 -20.28 -7.49
N SER A 100 6.91 -21.24 -8.30
CA SER A 100 7.75 -21.76 -9.40
C SER A 100 8.00 -20.71 -10.47
N GLN A 101 7.00 -19.87 -10.77
CA GLN A 101 7.17 -18.75 -11.71
C GLN A 101 8.27 -17.79 -11.24
N VAL A 102 8.18 -17.30 -9.99
CA VAL A 102 9.16 -16.31 -9.49
C VAL A 102 10.56 -16.91 -9.31
N LYS A 103 10.67 -18.18 -8.93
CA LYS A 103 11.95 -18.89 -8.88
C LYS A 103 12.59 -19.02 -10.26
N TYR A 104 11.80 -19.32 -11.28
CA TYR A 104 12.27 -19.38 -12.65
C TYR A 104 12.73 -18.00 -13.14
N VAL A 105 12.00 -16.92 -12.80
CA VAL A 105 12.46 -15.55 -13.08
C VAL A 105 13.79 -15.28 -12.40
N GLY A 106 13.95 -15.66 -11.12
CA GLY A 106 15.23 -15.55 -10.41
C GLY A 106 16.36 -16.30 -11.12
N GLU A 107 16.12 -17.51 -11.64
CA GLU A 107 17.08 -18.25 -12.42
C GLU A 107 17.45 -17.54 -13.75
N LEU A 108 16.47 -16.97 -14.45
CA LEU A 108 16.75 -16.19 -15.65
C LEU A 108 17.63 -14.98 -15.34
N LEU A 109 17.28 -14.23 -14.29
CA LEU A 109 18.05 -13.06 -13.87
C LEU A 109 19.49 -13.41 -13.45
N SER A 110 19.71 -14.60 -12.88
CA SER A 110 21.04 -15.04 -12.47
C SER A 110 22.01 -15.24 -13.65
N LYS A 111 21.49 -15.46 -14.85
CA LYS A 111 22.24 -15.69 -16.08
C LYS A 111 22.58 -14.41 -16.84
N LEU A 112 22.00 -13.27 -16.42
CA LEU A 112 22.18 -11.99 -17.08
C LEU A 112 23.45 -11.28 -16.57
N SER A 113 24.12 -10.60 -17.48
CA SER A 113 25.22 -9.69 -17.17
C SER A 113 24.70 -8.40 -16.49
N ASP A 114 25.60 -7.65 -15.85
CA ASP A 114 25.26 -6.37 -15.21
C ASP A 114 24.62 -5.36 -16.18
N GLN A 115 25.00 -5.39 -17.44
CA GLN A 115 24.43 -4.50 -18.47
C GLN A 115 23.03 -4.93 -18.90
N GLU A 116 22.81 -6.24 -19.04
CA GLU A 116 21.48 -6.78 -19.35
C GLU A 116 20.50 -6.56 -18.19
N LEU A 117 20.95 -6.74 -16.94
CA LEU A 117 20.15 -6.46 -15.76
C LEU A 117 19.67 -5.01 -15.71
N LYS A 118 20.49 -4.04 -16.10
CA LYS A 118 20.10 -2.62 -16.16
C LYS A 118 18.98 -2.35 -17.16
N ASN A 119 18.89 -3.17 -18.21
CA ASN A 119 17.91 -3.05 -19.29
C ASN A 119 16.74 -4.04 -19.11
N THR A 120 16.64 -4.72 -17.96
CA THR A 120 15.62 -5.72 -17.69
C THR A 120 14.52 -5.12 -16.82
N ALA A 121 13.27 -5.29 -17.24
CA ALA A 121 12.09 -5.02 -16.43
C ALA A 121 11.34 -6.33 -16.15
N VAL A 122 10.96 -6.53 -14.91
CA VAL A 122 10.07 -7.63 -14.51
C VAL A 122 8.68 -7.05 -14.24
N VAL A 123 7.70 -7.45 -15.02
CA VAL A 123 6.31 -6.99 -14.89
C VAL A 123 5.49 -8.09 -14.23
N LEU A 124 4.85 -7.77 -13.11
CA LEU A 124 3.98 -8.68 -12.38
C LEU A 124 2.53 -8.41 -12.74
N ALA A 125 1.86 -9.40 -13.35
CA ALA A 125 0.42 -9.34 -13.58
C ALA A 125 -0.40 -9.58 -12.29
N ASP A 126 0.20 -10.29 -11.32
CA ASP A 126 -0.33 -10.49 -9.97
C ASP A 126 0.63 -9.83 -8.96
N GLU A 127 0.18 -8.75 -8.33
CA GLU A 127 0.97 -7.96 -7.36
C GLU A 127 1.39 -8.77 -6.13
N ASN A 128 0.65 -9.81 -5.77
CA ASN A 128 0.99 -10.70 -4.65
C ASN A 128 2.30 -11.46 -4.88
N LEU A 129 2.79 -11.53 -6.11
CA LEU A 129 4.08 -12.15 -6.44
C LEU A 129 5.29 -11.28 -6.10
N LEU A 130 5.11 -10.01 -5.73
CA LEU A 130 6.23 -9.12 -5.44
C LEU A 130 7.10 -9.66 -4.30
N ASN A 131 6.53 -9.99 -3.14
CA ASN A 131 7.29 -10.51 -2.01
C ASN A 131 8.00 -11.84 -2.32
N PRO A 132 7.34 -12.86 -2.90
CA PRO A 132 8.02 -14.07 -3.36
C PRO A 132 9.14 -13.81 -4.38
N LEU A 133 8.95 -12.85 -5.30
CA LEU A 133 9.98 -12.48 -6.27
C LEU A 133 11.20 -11.86 -5.59
N LEU A 134 11.00 -10.92 -4.66
CA LEU A 134 12.09 -10.28 -3.91
C LEU A 134 12.95 -11.31 -3.15
N GLN A 135 12.31 -12.35 -2.61
CA GLN A 135 13.01 -13.46 -1.94
C GLN A 135 13.69 -14.43 -2.91
N SER A 136 13.33 -14.39 -4.19
CA SER A 136 13.89 -15.26 -5.24
C SER A 136 14.95 -14.56 -6.08
N LEU A 137 15.27 -13.30 -5.78
CA LEU A 137 16.29 -12.55 -6.49
C LEU A 137 17.68 -13.14 -6.26
N PRO A 138 18.47 -13.33 -7.32
CA PRO A 138 19.83 -13.86 -7.23
C PRO A 138 20.81 -12.78 -6.72
N THR A 139 21.98 -13.22 -6.25
CA THR A 139 23.00 -12.36 -5.62
C THR A 139 23.65 -11.35 -6.58
N ASN A 140 23.59 -11.58 -7.90
CA ASN A 140 24.08 -10.63 -8.91
C ASN A 140 23.15 -9.40 -9.06
N VAL A 141 21.89 -9.47 -8.60
CA VAL A 141 20.98 -8.31 -8.58
C VAL A 141 21.26 -7.46 -7.34
N LYS A 142 22.04 -6.40 -7.51
CA LYS A 142 22.49 -5.51 -6.41
C LYS A 142 21.53 -4.36 -6.13
N LYS A 143 20.75 -3.93 -7.14
CA LYS A 143 19.83 -2.80 -7.04
C LYS A 143 18.57 -3.10 -7.84
N ILE A 144 17.44 -2.73 -7.29
CA ILE A 144 16.12 -2.82 -7.93
C ILE A 144 15.38 -1.52 -7.77
N ASN A 145 14.51 -1.21 -8.71
CA ASN A 145 13.54 -0.16 -8.61
C ASN A 145 12.14 -0.81 -8.60
N ILE A 146 11.36 -0.54 -7.57
CA ILE A 146 10.00 -1.07 -7.42
C ILE A 146 9.05 0.10 -7.61
N THR A 147 8.21 0.02 -8.64
CA THR A 147 7.23 1.07 -8.98
C THR A 147 5.85 0.79 -8.42
N MET A 148 5.56 -0.47 -8.07
CA MET A 148 4.28 -0.86 -7.49
C MET A 148 4.33 -0.77 -5.96
N GLY A 149 3.20 -0.39 -5.35
CA GLY A 149 3.03 -0.41 -3.90
C GLY A 149 2.87 -1.83 -3.36
N VAL A 150 3.24 -2.02 -2.10
CA VAL A 150 2.87 -3.23 -1.34
C VAL A 150 1.77 -2.84 -0.37
N THR A 151 0.63 -3.53 -0.43
CA THR A 151 -0.48 -3.25 0.48
C THR A 151 -0.06 -3.57 1.93
N LEU A 152 -0.45 -2.70 2.85
CA LEU A 152 -0.18 -2.91 4.28
C LEU A 152 -0.90 -4.12 4.86
N LYS A 153 -1.94 -4.61 4.20
CA LYS A 153 -2.83 -5.67 4.67
C LYS A 153 -2.11 -6.94 5.14
N THR A 154 -1.02 -7.31 4.47
CA THR A 154 -0.30 -8.57 4.73
C THR A 154 0.81 -8.45 5.78
N PHE A 155 1.12 -7.24 6.23
CA PHE A 155 2.18 -7.05 7.23
C PHE A 155 1.75 -7.46 8.63
N PRO A 156 2.65 -8.05 9.44
CA PRO A 156 2.34 -8.52 10.78
C PRO A 156 1.68 -7.47 11.68
N ILE A 157 2.11 -6.21 11.60
CA ILE A 157 1.52 -5.11 12.37
C ILE A 157 0.05 -4.88 12.03
N THR A 158 -0.31 -4.96 10.77
CA THR A 158 -1.70 -4.79 10.31
C THR A 158 -2.57 -5.96 10.75
N VAL A 159 -2.05 -7.19 10.60
CA VAL A 159 -2.73 -8.41 11.06
C VAL A 159 -2.98 -8.36 12.57
N PHE A 160 -1.99 -7.89 13.33
CA PHE A 160 -2.10 -7.70 14.78
C PHE A 160 -3.24 -6.75 15.15
N PHE A 161 -3.25 -5.53 14.61
CA PHE A 161 -4.29 -4.54 14.95
C PHE A 161 -5.67 -4.95 14.43
N SER A 162 -5.77 -5.57 13.26
CA SER A 162 -7.02 -6.14 12.78
C SER A 162 -7.57 -7.19 13.73
N LYS A 163 -6.71 -8.08 14.25
CA LYS A 163 -7.09 -9.10 15.23
C LYS A 163 -7.47 -8.49 16.58
N LEU A 164 -6.70 -7.49 17.05
CA LEU A 164 -6.96 -6.81 18.31
C LEU A 164 -8.32 -6.09 18.29
N LEU A 165 -8.62 -5.36 17.23
CA LEU A 165 -9.91 -4.70 17.03
C LEU A 165 -11.07 -5.71 17.04
N LEU A 166 -10.93 -6.83 16.32
CA LEU A 166 -11.93 -7.88 16.24
C LEU A 166 -12.18 -8.53 17.62
N VAL A 167 -11.13 -8.76 18.39
CA VAL A 167 -11.22 -9.34 19.74
C VAL A 167 -12.01 -8.42 20.66
N HIS A 168 -11.79 -7.12 20.59
CA HIS A 168 -12.53 -6.15 21.39
C HIS A 168 -13.96 -5.91 20.88
N GLU A 169 -14.21 -6.00 19.58
CA GLU A 169 -15.58 -5.94 19.01
C GLU A 169 -16.46 -7.06 19.56
N ASN A 170 -15.88 -8.27 19.70
CA ASN A 170 -16.61 -9.45 20.18
C ASN A 170 -16.62 -9.61 21.71
N ALA A 171 -15.89 -8.79 22.44
CA ALA A 171 -15.75 -8.90 23.89
C ALA A 171 -16.97 -8.34 24.63
N ASN A 172 -17.76 -9.24 25.23
CA ASN A 172 -18.78 -8.87 26.21
C ASN A 172 -18.20 -8.87 27.64
N ASN A 173 -17.33 -7.89 27.95
CA ASN A 173 -16.59 -7.79 29.22
C ASN A 173 -15.65 -8.96 29.54
N LYS A 174 -15.56 -9.98 28.70
CA LYS A 174 -14.68 -11.14 28.87
C LYS A 174 -14.13 -11.58 27.52
N PHE A 175 -12.88 -11.97 27.50
CA PHE A 175 -12.18 -12.49 26.32
C PHE A 175 -12.14 -14.02 26.40
N HIS A 176 -12.38 -14.67 25.28
CA HIS A 176 -12.18 -16.11 25.17
C HIS A 176 -10.67 -16.42 25.18
N TYR A 177 -10.24 -17.44 25.94
CA TYR A 177 -8.80 -17.72 26.11
C TYR A 177 -8.01 -17.90 24.81
N LYS A 178 -8.61 -18.48 23.77
CA LYS A 178 -7.96 -18.63 22.45
C LYS A 178 -7.62 -17.29 21.82
N GLU A 179 -8.46 -16.29 22.00
CA GLU A 179 -8.24 -14.94 21.47
C GLU A 179 -7.13 -14.24 22.26
N VAL A 180 -7.14 -14.37 23.59
CA VAL A 180 -6.07 -13.85 24.45
C VAL A 180 -4.74 -14.47 24.09
N ILE A 181 -4.66 -15.81 23.98
CA ILE A 181 -3.44 -16.52 23.60
C ILE A 181 -2.99 -16.12 22.19
N ALA A 182 -3.90 -15.94 21.24
CA ALA A 182 -3.56 -15.51 19.88
C ALA A 182 -2.94 -14.10 19.85
N ILE A 183 -3.42 -13.18 20.69
CA ILE A 183 -2.83 -11.84 20.85
C ILE A 183 -1.47 -11.94 21.52
N LEU A 184 -1.37 -12.66 22.65
CA LEU A 184 -0.13 -12.78 23.43
C LEU A 184 1.01 -13.50 22.68
N ASN A 185 0.69 -14.47 21.82
CA ASN A 185 1.66 -15.18 20.98
C ASN A 185 2.08 -14.39 19.73
N HIS A 186 1.49 -13.23 19.49
CA HIS A 186 1.85 -12.49 18.29
C HIS A 186 3.27 -11.92 18.40
N PRO A 187 4.13 -12.03 17.36
CA PRO A 187 5.53 -11.57 17.40
C PRO A 187 5.70 -10.10 17.81
N ILE A 188 4.72 -9.25 17.53
CA ILE A 188 4.72 -7.84 17.93
C ILE A 188 4.54 -7.71 19.45
N VAL A 189 3.69 -8.55 20.05
CA VAL A 189 3.45 -8.51 21.49
C VAL A 189 4.68 -9.01 22.26
N SER A 190 5.38 -10.04 21.78
CA SER A 190 6.61 -10.50 22.43
C SER A 190 7.71 -9.45 22.49
N LYS A 191 7.72 -8.45 21.60
CA LYS A 191 8.62 -7.29 21.67
C LYS A 191 8.25 -6.30 22.78
N LEU A 192 6.98 -6.19 23.12
CA LEU A 192 6.45 -5.28 24.16
C LEU A 192 6.30 -5.97 25.50
N TYR A 193 6.04 -7.27 25.47
CA TYR A 193 5.72 -8.08 26.63
C TYR A 193 6.51 -9.41 26.56
N PRO A 194 7.81 -9.42 26.91
CA PRO A 194 8.66 -10.61 26.86
C PRO A 194 8.14 -11.76 27.73
N ASP A 195 7.52 -11.43 28.86
CA ASP A 195 6.98 -12.42 29.81
C ASP A 195 5.57 -12.94 29.42
N SER A 196 5.05 -12.61 28.24
CA SER A 196 3.73 -13.06 27.75
C SER A 196 3.54 -14.59 27.82
N ALA A 197 4.62 -15.36 27.61
CA ALA A 197 4.60 -16.82 27.73
C ALA A 197 4.23 -17.32 29.14
N GLN A 198 4.60 -16.58 30.17
CA GLN A 198 4.24 -16.94 31.56
C GLN A 198 2.75 -16.74 31.80
N LEU A 199 2.18 -15.66 31.31
CA LEU A 199 0.74 -15.42 31.40
C LEU A 199 -0.04 -16.50 30.62
N ILE A 200 0.41 -16.88 29.44
CA ILE A 200 -0.19 -17.97 28.65
C ILE A 200 -0.14 -19.29 29.45
N ALA A 201 1.01 -19.62 30.06
CA ALA A 201 1.15 -20.83 30.87
C ALA A 201 0.18 -20.81 32.06
N CYS A 202 -0.01 -19.68 32.72
CA CYS A 202 -0.97 -19.53 33.81
C CYS A 202 -2.42 -19.75 33.33
N ILE A 203 -2.79 -19.18 32.20
CA ILE A 203 -4.13 -19.36 31.61
C ILE A 203 -4.42 -20.83 31.31
N VAL A 204 -3.46 -21.52 30.69
CA VAL A 204 -3.60 -22.93 30.32
C VAL A 204 -3.59 -23.82 31.56
N LYS A 205 -2.68 -23.61 32.50
CA LYS A 205 -2.58 -24.40 33.73
C LYS A 205 -3.85 -24.33 34.58
N ASN A 206 -4.47 -23.14 34.64
CA ASN A 206 -5.70 -22.94 35.43
C ASN A 206 -6.97 -23.25 34.65
N ASN A 207 -6.85 -23.74 33.40
CA ASN A 207 -7.95 -24.12 32.52
C ASN A 207 -9.03 -23.01 32.38
N LEU A 208 -8.58 -21.76 32.23
CA LEU A 208 -9.45 -20.58 32.16
C LEU A 208 -10.01 -20.44 30.76
N THR A 209 -11.34 -20.50 30.61
CA THR A 209 -12.02 -20.40 29.30
C THR A 209 -12.36 -18.96 28.93
N TYR A 210 -12.86 -18.19 29.89
CA TYR A 210 -13.18 -16.78 29.72
C TYR A 210 -12.47 -15.93 30.77
N LEU A 211 -11.77 -14.89 30.27
CA LEU A 211 -10.93 -14.02 31.09
C LEU A 211 -11.48 -12.60 31.11
N SER A 212 -11.76 -12.07 32.30
CA SER A 212 -11.99 -10.65 32.47
C SER A 212 -10.65 -9.89 32.54
N PHE A 213 -10.71 -8.59 32.30
CA PHE A 213 -9.52 -7.73 32.45
C PHE A 213 -8.90 -7.83 33.86
N SER A 214 -9.72 -7.92 34.90
CA SER A 214 -9.24 -8.07 36.29
C SER A 214 -8.44 -9.35 36.48
N ILE A 215 -8.90 -10.48 35.93
CA ILE A 215 -8.18 -11.76 36.01
C ILE A 215 -6.83 -11.67 35.27
N LEU A 216 -6.81 -11.03 34.08
CA LEU A 216 -5.57 -10.85 33.32
C LEU A 216 -4.55 -9.98 34.07
N LEU A 217 -4.99 -8.94 34.75
CA LEU A 217 -4.13 -8.11 35.60
C LEU A 217 -3.59 -8.90 36.82
N GLU A 218 -4.42 -9.70 37.47
CA GLU A 218 -4.04 -10.50 38.63
C GLU A 218 -3.00 -11.55 38.25
N LEU A 219 -3.12 -12.16 37.08
CA LEU A 219 -2.18 -13.17 36.58
C LEU A 219 -0.90 -12.57 36.00
N SER A 220 -0.88 -11.27 35.68
CA SER A 220 0.28 -10.57 35.14
C SER A 220 1.18 -10.02 36.24
N SER A 221 2.47 -9.78 35.94
CA SER A 221 3.35 -9.12 36.88
C SER A 221 3.05 -7.62 36.99
N SER A 222 3.41 -7.01 38.12
CA SER A 222 3.18 -5.57 38.36
C SER A 222 3.86 -4.66 37.31
N LYS A 223 4.98 -5.09 36.75
CA LYS A 223 5.71 -4.36 35.68
C LYS A 223 4.97 -4.39 34.34
N ASP A 224 4.09 -5.36 34.10
CA ASP A 224 3.44 -5.59 32.82
C ASP A 224 1.99 -5.03 32.80
N THR A 225 1.56 -4.40 33.88
CA THR A 225 0.21 -3.86 34.06
C THR A 225 -0.18 -2.88 32.94
N GLU A 226 0.75 -2.05 32.49
CA GLU A 226 0.49 -1.06 31.44
C GLU A 226 0.20 -1.74 30.09
N ILE A 227 1.04 -2.68 29.68
CA ILE A 227 0.85 -3.38 28.40
C ILE A 227 -0.39 -4.26 28.42
N VAL A 228 -0.66 -4.98 29.51
CA VAL A 228 -1.89 -5.77 29.68
C VAL A 228 -3.13 -4.87 29.64
N SER A 229 -3.03 -3.66 30.23
CA SER A 229 -4.12 -2.67 30.15
C SER A 229 -4.36 -2.16 28.73
N LEU A 230 -3.30 -1.90 27.97
CA LEU A 230 -3.43 -1.47 26.58
C LEU A 230 -4.01 -2.57 25.68
N LEU A 231 -3.69 -3.83 25.96
CA LEU A 231 -4.16 -4.97 25.16
C LEU A 231 -5.58 -5.41 25.52
N PHE A 232 -5.98 -5.38 26.81
CA PHE A 232 -7.16 -6.09 27.28
C PHE A 232 -8.11 -5.27 28.17
N LYS A 233 -7.81 -3.99 28.42
CA LYS A 233 -8.79 -3.13 29.10
C LYS A 233 -10.01 -2.96 28.22
N ASP A 234 -11.21 -3.16 28.78
CA ASP A 234 -12.46 -3.03 28.04
C ASP A 234 -12.61 -1.63 27.41
N TRP A 235 -12.78 -1.61 26.08
CA TRP A 235 -12.98 -0.37 25.32
C TRP A 235 -14.44 0.08 25.30
N LYS A 236 -15.37 -0.69 25.89
CA LYS A 236 -16.82 -0.38 26.01
C LYS A 236 -17.46 0.04 24.67
N ASP A 237 -17.09 -0.63 23.59
CA ASP A 237 -17.48 -0.30 22.20
C ASP A 237 -17.28 1.18 21.83
N ASN A 238 -16.27 1.82 22.39
CA ASN A 238 -15.96 3.23 22.17
C ASN A 238 -14.80 3.39 21.18
N SER A 239 -15.09 3.98 20.02
CA SER A 239 -14.14 4.23 18.94
C SER A 239 -12.91 5.03 19.39
N SER A 240 -13.11 6.11 20.14
CA SER A 240 -12.01 6.97 20.60
C SER A 240 -11.07 6.25 21.58
N VAL A 241 -11.61 5.39 22.44
CA VAL A 241 -10.79 4.57 23.36
C VAL A 241 -9.99 3.55 22.57
N ALA A 242 -10.62 2.87 21.60
CA ALA A 242 -9.96 1.89 20.73
C ALA A 242 -8.79 2.52 19.96
N ILE A 243 -9.05 3.64 19.27
CA ILE A 243 -8.03 4.36 18.49
C ILE A 243 -6.86 4.79 19.36
N LYS A 244 -7.14 5.43 20.52
CA LYS A 244 -6.09 5.89 21.44
C LYS A 244 -5.26 4.73 22.00
N SER A 245 -5.87 3.58 22.30
CA SER A 245 -5.15 2.38 22.74
C SER A 245 -4.24 1.83 21.65
N CYS A 246 -4.73 1.73 20.42
CA CYS A 246 -3.92 1.31 19.27
C CYS A 246 -2.75 2.27 19.01
N VAL A 247 -2.98 3.57 19.04
CA VAL A 247 -1.93 4.59 18.87
C VAL A 247 -0.86 4.47 19.97
N LYS A 248 -1.25 4.30 21.24
CA LYS A 248 -0.31 4.11 22.35
C LYS A 248 0.55 2.84 22.19
N LEU A 249 -0.07 1.72 21.76
CA LEU A 249 0.66 0.48 21.47
C LEU A 249 1.73 0.68 20.39
N ILE A 250 1.40 1.39 19.30
CA ILE A 250 2.37 1.69 18.24
C ILE A 250 3.51 2.57 18.76
N LEU A 251 3.20 3.55 19.61
CA LEU A 251 4.22 4.43 20.18
C LEU A 251 5.17 3.67 21.11
N GLN A 252 4.68 2.70 21.87
CA GLN A 252 5.55 1.82 22.68
C GLN A 252 6.44 0.93 21.80
N LEU A 253 5.96 0.46 20.64
CA LEU A 253 6.76 -0.31 19.69
C LEU A 253 7.96 0.46 19.11
N LYS A 254 7.92 1.80 19.11
CA LYS A 254 9.08 2.62 18.68
C LYS A 254 10.31 2.46 19.57
N THR A 255 10.13 2.05 20.82
CA THR A 255 11.22 1.86 21.78
C THR A 255 11.83 0.47 21.70
N ALA A 256 11.21 -0.46 20.98
CA ALA A 256 11.71 -1.81 20.78
C ALA A 256 12.73 -1.88 19.64
N GLU A 257 13.55 -2.93 19.64
CA GLU A 257 14.40 -3.24 18.49
C GLU A 257 13.55 -3.67 17.29
N ILE A 258 13.58 -2.83 16.24
CA ILE A 258 12.80 -3.03 15.03
C ILE A 258 13.66 -2.83 13.78
N THR A 259 13.39 -3.62 12.75
CA THR A 259 14.02 -3.49 11.44
C THR A 259 13.56 -2.21 10.72
N ILE A 260 14.28 -1.81 9.67
CA ILE A 260 13.89 -0.64 8.83
C ILE A 260 12.50 -0.86 8.23
N LEU A 261 12.20 -2.06 7.74
CA LEU A 261 10.89 -2.40 7.17
C LEU A 261 9.77 -2.32 8.22
N GLU A 262 9.99 -2.85 9.42
CA GLU A 262 9.04 -2.72 10.52
C GLU A 262 8.80 -1.25 10.87
N ARG A 263 9.84 -0.43 10.92
CA ARG A 263 9.72 1.01 11.19
C ARG A 263 8.83 1.70 10.18
N ILE A 264 9.03 1.42 8.89
CA ILE A 264 8.22 1.99 7.81
C ILE A 264 6.76 1.54 7.94
N THR A 265 6.51 0.25 8.12
CA THR A 265 5.14 -0.28 8.23
C THR A 265 4.44 0.18 9.51
N PHE A 266 5.14 0.30 10.63
CA PHE A 266 4.60 0.87 11.87
C PHE A 266 4.20 2.33 11.71
N TYR A 267 5.02 3.11 10.99
CA TYR A 267 4.68 4.50 10.67
C TYR A 267 3.42 4.60 9.81
N GLN A 268 3.29 3.75 8.80
CA GLN A 268 2.10 3.74 7.93
C GLN A 268 0.83 3.34 8.69
N VAL A 269 0.92 2.32 9.56
CA VAL A 269 -0.22 1.93 10.41
C VAL A 269 -0.55 3.02 11.43
N TYR A 270 0.45 3.70 11.99
CA TYR A 270 0.24 4.88 12.84
C TYR A 270 -0.51 6.00 12.10
N ALA A 271 -0.08 6.31 10.87
CA ALA A 271 -0.74 7.31 10.02
C ALA A 271 -2.19 6.92 9.69
N ALA A 272 -2.45 5.62 9.47
CA ALA A 272 -3.82 5.11 9.27
C ALA A 272 -4.71 5.39 10.50
N PHE A 273 -4.22 5.09 11.71
CA PHE A 273 -4.99 5.39 12.94
C PHE A 273 -5.18 6.88 13.16
N LEU A 274 -4.20 7.73 12.86
CA LEU A 274 -4.37 9.19 12.93
C LEU A 274 -5.42 9.68 11.94
N LYS A 275 -5.46 9.12 10.73
CA LYS A 275 -6.52 9.42 9.75
C LYS A 275 -7.90 9.02 10.26
N ILE A 276 -8.02 7.84 10.86
CA ILE A 276 -9.27 7.38 11.48
C ILE A 276 -9.67 8.28 12.65
N ASP A 277 -8.72 8.69 13.51
CA ASP A 277 -8.98 9.62 14.61
C ASP A 277 -9.48 10.98 14.13
N SER A 278 -8.87 11.51 13.09
CA SER A 278 -9.31 12.75 12.44
C SER A 278 -10.75 12.65 11.89
N LEU A 279 -11.09 11.52 11.27
CA LEU A 279 -12.44 11.25 10.79
C LEU A 279 -13.42 11.10 11.97
N ASN A 280 -13.02 10.37 13.02
CA ASN A 280 -13.82 10.17 14.24
C ASN A 280 -14.15 11.50 14.94
N ASN A 281 -13.20 12.43 14.97
CA ASN A 281 -13.39 13.76 15.55
C ASN A 281 -14.24 14.69 14.66
N LYS A 282 -14.25 14.47 13.35
CA LYS A 282 -15.00 15.29 12.39
C LYS A 282 -16.45 14.84 12.20
N PHE A 283 -16.71 13.56 12.38
CA PHE A 283 -18.02 12.95 12.13
C PHE A 283 -18.50 12.20 13.37
N GLU A 284 -19.59 12.61 13.96
CA GLU A 284 -20.17 12.03 15.19
C GLU A 284 -20.73 10.60 15.03
N TYR A 285 -20.68 10.03 13.81
CA TYR A 285 -21.22 8.70 13.49
C TYR A 285 -20.29 7.53 13.84
N PHE A 286 -19.05 7.81 14.19
CA PHE A 286 -18.03 6.79 14.47
C PHE A 286 -18.03 6.37 15.95
N ASN A 287 -19.11 5.72 16.41
CA ASN A 287 -19.26 5.44 17.83
C ASN A 287 -18.85 4.01 18.23
N SER A 288 -18.54 3.13 17.28
CA SER A 288 -18.26 1.70 17.57
C SER A 288 -16.89 1.22 17.10
N ILE A 289 -16.37 0.21 17.78
CA ILE A 289 -15.13 -0.50 17.39
C ILE A 289 -15.27 -1.12 16.01
N LYS A 290 -16.44 -1.63 15.67
CA LYS A 290 -16.75 -2.19 14.35
C LYS A 290 -16.50 -1.20 13.21
N THR A 291 -16.88 0.06 13.40
CA THR A 291 -16.62 1.11 12.41
C THR A 291 -15.13 1.40 12.26
N VAL A 292 -14.41 1.47 13.39
CA VAL A 292 -12.93 1.61 13.37
C VAL A 292 -12.27 0.45 12.62
N GLN A 293 -12.70 -0.79 12.86
CA GLN A 293 -12.17 -1.98 12.19
C GLN A 293 -12.40 -1.95 10.67
N LYS A 294 -13.62 -1.58 10.24
CA LYS A 294 -13.93 -1.47 8.80
C LYS A 294 -13.05 -0.43 8.11
N LEU A 295 -12.98 0.78 8.68
CA LEU A 295 -12.13 1.85 8.14
C LEU A 295 -10.65 1.46 8.12
N PHE A 296 -10.17 0.84 9.19
CA PHE A 296 -8.79 0.36 9.24
C PHE A 296 -8.53 -0.65 8.12
N THR A 297 -9.44 -1.61 7.91
CA THR A 297 -9.32 -2.63 6.85
C THR A 297 -9.30 -1.99 5.45
N GLU A 298 -10.10 -0.97 5.19
CA GLU A 298 -10.13 -0.27 3.90
C GLU A 298 -8.86 0.56 3.69
N ILE A 299 -8.42 1.33 4.69
CA ILE A 299 -7.24 2.19 4.57
C ILE A 299 -5.96 1.37 4.35
N VAL A 300 -5.83 0.20 4.97
CA VAL A 300 -4.62 -0.64 4.81
C VAL A 300 -4.65 -1.51 3.55
N ALA A 301 -5.78 -1.59 2.85
CA ALA A 301 -5.94 -2.30 1.59
C ALA A 301 -5.57 -1.43 0.37
N THR A 302 -5.58 -0.11 0.53
CA THR A 302 -5.15 0.88 -0.48
C THR A 302 -3.67 1.17 -0.37
#